data_3609797a11575e5add99d00faf5bb5c7
#
_entry.id   3609797a11575e5add99d00faf5bb5c7
#
_cell.length_a   1.000
_cell.length_b   1.000
_cell.length_c   1.000
_cell.angle_alpha   90.00
_cell.angle_beta   90.00
_cell.angle_gamma   90.00
#
_symmetry.space_group_name_H-M   'P 1'
#
loop_
_entity.id
_entity.type
_entity.pdbx_description
1 polymer ?
#
loop_
_entity_poly.entity_id
_entity_poly.type
_entity_poly.pdbx_seq_one_letter_code
_entity_poly.pdbx_strand_id
1 'polypeptide(L)'
;QKRQVWTKTRPTGVSIGERRAPAPNNRPGYLRVDSVHQGDQDGVKGVYHINAVDCVTQYEGVATCERISEAFLIPVLEALLASFPFDILGFHSDNGSEYINRDVAKLLNKLLIEEQTKSRSRHSNDNAQAESKNGAIVRKHLGYAHIPQRFAAPVNEFCRDYLNPYVNFHRPCLF
;
A
#
# COMPACT_ATOMS: atom_id res chain seq x y z
N GLN A 1 -30.86 21.31 -27.77
CA GLN A 1 -30.40 20.19 -26.90
C GLN A 1 -28.89 20.14 -26.98
N LYS A 2 -28.17 20.40 -25.87
CA LYS A 2 -26.73 20.25 -25.76
C LYS A 2 -26.39 18.76 -25.67
N ARG A 3 -25.68 18.24 -26.65
CA ARG A 3 -25.23 16.87 -26.74
C ARG A 3 -24.06 16.68 -25.77
N GLN A 4 -24.26 15.88 -24.71
CA GLN A 4 -23.20 15.54 -23.77
C GLN A 4 -22.30 14.49 -24.41
N VAL A 5 -21.04 14.82 -24.68
CA VAL A 5 -20.05 13.91 -25.27
C VAL A 5 -19.22 13.31 -24.15
N TRP A 6 -19.36 12.02 -23.93
CA TRP A 6 -18.52 11.25 -23.01
C TRP A 6 -17.24 10.85 -23.73
N THR A 7 -16.13 11.51 -23.42
CA THR A 7 -14.81 11.08 -23.88
C THR A 7 -14.39 9.86 -23.07
N LYS A 8 -14.37 8.69 -23.72
CA LYS A 8 -13.72 7.50 -23.15
C LYS A 8 -12.22 7.77 -23.08
N THR A 9 -11.66 7.80 -21.86
CA THR A 9 -10.20 7.78 -21.67
C THR A 9 -9.65 6.53 -22.35
N ARG A 10 -8.79 6.70 -23.36
CA ARG A 10 -8.11 5.57 -23.99
C ARG A 10 -7.17 4.97 -22.94
N PRO A 11 -7.19 3.64 -22.69
CA PRO A 11 -6.16 3.01 -21.87
C PRO A 11 -4.83 3.24 -22.56
N THR A 12 -3.90 3.92 -21.91
CA THR A 12 -2.52 4.03 -22.34
C THR A 12 -1.91 2.63 -22.29
N GLY A 13 -1.44 2.13 -23.44
CA GLY A 13 -1.17 0.74 -23.71
C GLY A 13 0.08 0.13 -23.07
N VAL A 14 0.33 0.37 -21.77
CA VAL A 14 1.29 -0.42 -20.98
C VAL A 14 0.50 -1.09 -19.86
N SER A 15 0.27 -2.38 -20.01
CA SER A 15 -0.35 -3.20 -18.96
C SER A 15 0.66 -3.43 -17.83
N ILE A 16 0.65 -2.54 -16.83
CA ILE A 16 1.41 -2.72 -15.60
C ILE A 16 0.57 -3.56 -14.65
N GLY A 17 1.17 -4.66 -14.16
CA GLY A 17 0.53 -5.60 -13.24
C GLY A 17 -0.55 -6.48 -13.87
N GLU A 18 -0.56 -7.73 -13.49
CA GLU A 18 -1.57 -8.70 -13.92
C GLU A 18 -2.86 -8.58 -13.09
N ARG A 19 -4.01 -8.70 -13.74
CA ARG A 19 -5.32 -8.69 -13.07
C ARG A 19 -5.66 -10.06 -12.49
N ARG A 20 -5.12 -10.39 -11.34
CA ARG A 20 -5.43 -11.61 -10.58
C ARG A 20 -5.16 -11.42 -9.09
N ALA A 21 -5.77 -12.25 -8.27
CA ALA A 21 -5.40 -12.34 -6.87
C ALA A 21 -3.96 -12.91 -6.71
N PRO A 22 -3.25 -12.56 -5.62
CA PRO A 22 -1.97 -13.21 -5.29
C PRO A 22 -2.16 -14.72 -5.12
N ALA A 23 -1.15 -15.49 -5.51
CA ALA A 23 -1.15 -16.96 -5.36
C ALA A 23 0.12 -17.42 -4.60
N PRO A 24 0.20 -17.19 -3.28
CA PRO A 24 1.41 -17.42 -2.50
C PRO A 24 1.77 -18.91 -2.33
N ASN A 25 0.83 -19.83 -2.52
CA ASN A 25 1.04 -21.28 -2.35
C ASN A 25 1.75 -21.64 -1.01
N ASN A 26 1.30 -21.01 0.09
CA ASN A 26 1.88 -21.11 1.43
C ASN A 26 3.35 -20.62 1.56
N ARG A 27 3.81 -19.82 0.60
CA ARG A 27 5.16 -19.25 0.59
C ARG A 27 5.10 -17.78 1.01
N PRO A 28 5.83 -17.35 2.05
CA PRO A 28 5.96 -15.94 2.42
C PRO A 28 6.56 -15.10 1.30
N GLY A 29 6.31 -13.78 1.32
CA GLY A 29 6.85 -12.83 0.36
C GLY A 29 5.84 -12.30 -0.65
N TYR A 30 4.57 -12.68 -0.56
CA TYR A 30 3.50 -12.12 -1.39
C TYR A 30 2.72 -11.08 -0.60
N LEU A 31 3.00 -9.80 -0.86
CA LEU A 31 2.40 -8.68 -0.14
C LEU A 31 1.12 -8.19 -0.77
N ARG A 32 0.15 -7.84 0.07
CA ARG A 32 -0.99 -6.97 -0.27
C ARG A 32 -0.74 -5.59 0.28
N VAL A 33 -0.83 -4.59 -0.58
CA VAL A 33 -0.50 -3.21 -0.25
C VAL A 33 -1.68 -2.30 -0.50
N ASP A 34 -1.93 -1.41 0.43
CA ASP A 34 -2.99 -0.41 0.35
C ASP A 34 -2.55 0.91 0.99
N SER A 35 -3.26 1.99 0.66
CA SER A 35 -3.00 3.34 1.18
C SER A 35 -4.18 3.87 1.98
N VAL A 36 -3.90 4.48 3.11
CA VAL A 36 -4.89 5.13 3.96
C VAL A 36 -4.61 6.62 4.06
N HIS A 37 -5.49 7.44 3.49
CA HIS A 37 -5.40 8.89 3.58
C HIS A 37 -5.93 9.39 4.93
N GLN A 38 -5.19 10.28 5.60
CA GLN A 38 -5.54 10.81 6.92
C GLN A 38 -6.48 12.03 6.87
N GLY A 39 -7.13 12.23 5.71
CA GLY A 39 -8.11 13.27 5.49
C GLY A 39 -7.51 14.64 5.18
N ASP A 40 -8.39 15.57 4.83
CA ASP A 40 -8.05 16.97 4.59
C ASP A 40 -8.77 17.83 5.63
N GLN A 41 -8.12 18.88 6.13
CA GLN A 41 -8.71 19.82 7.05
C GLN A 41 -8.32 21.25 6.67
N ASP A 42 -9.33 22.12 6.51
CA ASP A 42 -9.15 23.56 6.17
C ASP A 42 -8.23 23.78 4.94
N GLY A 43 -8.36 22.93 3.93
CA GLY A 43 -7.55 22.97 2.71
C GLY A 43 -6.12 22.40 2.86
N VAL A 44 -5.75 21.97 4.07
CA VAL A 44 -4.46 21.31 4.33
C VAL A 44 -4.65 19.80 4.20
N LYS A 45 -3.89 19.19 3.30
CA LYS A 45 -3.91 17.73 3.12
C LYS A 45 -3.25 17.00 4.27
N GLY A 46 -3.82 15.86 4.64
CA GLY A 46 -3.22 14.93 5.60
C GLY A 46 -2.17 14.02 4.97
N VAL A 47 -1.45 13.31 5.82
CA VAL A 47 -0.49 12.27 5.42
C VAL A 47 -1.19 11.06 4.81
N TYR A 48 -0.40 10.21 4.15
CA TYR A 48 -0.83 8.92 3.63
C TYR A 48 -0.04 7.81 4.34
N HIS A 49 -0.76 6.83 4.88
CA HIS A 49 -0.16 5.62 5.44
C HIS A 49 -0.18 4.53 4.38
N ILE A 50 0.95 3.88 4.18
CA ILE A 50 1.10 2.71 3.33
C ILE A 50 1.06 1.50 4.24
N ASN A 51 0.18 0.56 3.97
CA ASN A 51 0.04 -0.68 4.72
C ASN A 51 0.36 -1.86 3.81
N ALA A 52 1.37 -2.64 4.15
CA ALA A 52 1.79 -3.82 3.42
C ALA A 52 1.70 -5.06 4.32
N VAL A 53 1.00 -6.09 3.87
CA VAL A 53 0.73 -7.31 4.66
C VAL A 53 1.09 -8.54 3.84
N ASP A 54 1.94 -9.40 4.40
CA ASP A 54 2.22 -10.71 3.79
C ASP A 54 1.00 -11.64 3.85
N CYS A 55 0.70 -12.28 2.74
CA CYS A 55 -0.48 -13.13 2.60
C CYS A 55 -0.46 -14.37 3.49
N VAL A 56 0.73 -14.87 3.82
CA VAL A 56 0.93 -16.14 4.53
C VAL A 56 1.20 -15.93 6.01
N THR A 57 2.22 -15.15 6.32
CA THR A 57 2.66 -14.94 7.71
C THR A 57 1.86 -13.89 8.46
N GLN A 58 1.09 -13.08 7.75
CA GLN A 58 0.43 -11.89 8.28
C GLN A 58 1.41 -10.81 8.79
N TYR A 59 2.72 -10.97 8.53
CA TYR A 59 3.70 -9.93 8.83
C TYR A 59 3.28 -8.62 8.16
N GLU A 60 3.28 -7.54 8.92
CA GLU A 60 2.70 -6.27 8.51
C GLU A 60 3.70 -5.13 8.67
N GLY A 61 3.84 -4.34 7.63
CA GLY A 61 4.63 -3.13 7.65
C GLY A 61 3.75 -1.91 7.36
N VAL A 62 3.82 -0.92 8.25
CA VAL A 62 3.17 0.38 8.07
C VAL A 62 4.24 1.43 7.89
N ALA A 63 4.08 2.27 6.87
CA ALA A 63 4.92 3.44 6.64
C ALA A 63 4.04 4.66 6.38
N THR A 64 4.61 5.85 6.50
CA THR A 64 3.88 7.10 6.30
C THR A 64 4.63 8.00 5.34
N CYS A 65 3.96 8.51 4.31
CA CYS A 65 4.52 9.48 3.39
C CYS A 65 3.69 10.77 3.36
N GLU A 66 4.34 11.84 2.94
CA GLU A 66 3.72 13.16 2.84
C GLU A 66 2.65 13.18 1.74
N ARG A 67 2.95 12.60 0.58
CA ARG A 67 2.11 12.61 -0.62
C ARG A 67 2.21 11.29 -1.37
N ILE A 68 1.12 10.94 -2.06
CA ILE A 68 1.11 9.84 -3.03
C ILE A 68 1.58 10.36 -4.39
N SER A 69 2.83 10.80 -4.44
CA SER A 69 3.52 11.13 -5.69
C SER A 69 4.87 10.44 -5.71
N GLU A 70 5.39 10.20 -6.89
CA GLU A 70 6.63 9.45 -7.12
C GLU A 70 7.75 9.86 -6.17
N ALA A 71 8.03 11.16 -6.09
CA ALA A 71 9.12 11.71 -5.28
C ALA A 71 8.99 11.40 -3.77
N PHE A 72 7.77 11.27 -3.24
CA PHE A 72 7.51 11.00 -1.83
C PHE A 72 7.21 9.53 -1.55
N LEU A 73 6.50 8.86 -2.45
CA LEU A 73 6.07 7.47 -2.27
C LEU A 73 7.24 6.49 -2.46
N ILE A 74 8.05 6.66 -3.51
CA ILE A 74 9.06 5.67 -3.89
C ILE A 74 10.10 5.43 -2.78
N PRO A 75 10.73 6.45 -2.16
CA PRO A 75 11.69 6.24 -1.09
C PRO A 75 11.08 5.55 0.14
N VAL A 76 9.84 5.90 0.49
CA VAL A 76 9.14 5.32 1.64
C VAL A 76 8.76 3.86 1.35
N LEU A 77 8.27 3.58 0.15
CA LEU A 77 7.92 2.22 -0.28
C LEU A 77 9.17 1.33 -0.35
N GLU A 78 10.27 1.82 -0.90
CA GLU A 78 11.54 1.08 -0.96
C GLU A 78 12.02 0.70 0.45
N ALA A 79 12.03 1.67 1.39
CA ALA A 79 12.43 1.43 2.78
C ALA A 79 11.48 0.45 3.49
N LEU A 80 10.16 0.56 3.23
CA LEU A 80 9.16 -0.36 3.78
C LEU A 80 9.39 -1.79 3.28
N LEU A 81 9.55 -2.00 1.98
CA LEU A 81 9.78 -3.31 1.40
C LEU A 81 11.08 -3.94 1.89
N ALA A 82 12.15 -3.15 2.04
CA ALA A 82 13.42 -3.59 2.59
C ALA A 82 13.37 -3.98 4.08
N SER A 83 12.33 -3.58 4.82
CA SER A 83 12.17 -3.89 6.25
C SER A 83 11.57 -5.28 6.53
N PHE A 84 11.07 -5.97 5.52
CA PHE A 84 10.54 -7.33 5.67
C PHE A 84 11.67 -8.33 5.92
N PRO A 85 11.49 -9.32 6.83
CA PRO A 85 12.54 -10.26 7.21
C PRO A 85 12.71 -11.42 6.21
N PHE A 86 12.09 -11.34 5.04
CA PHE A 86 12.15 -12.34 3.97
C PHE A 86 12.09 -11.67 2.60
N ASP A 87 12.50 -12.40 1.56
CA ASP A 87 12.47 -11.92 0.19
C ASP A 87 11.04 -11.66 -0.27
N ILE A 88 10.81 -10.50 -0.89
CA ILE A 88 9.52 -10.15 -1.47
C ILE A 88 9.45 -10.71 -2.88
N LEU A 89 8.46 -11.57 -3.13
CA LEU A 89 8.25 -12.28 -4.38
C LEU A 89 7.13 -11.67 -5.21
N GLY A 90 6.12 -11.13 -4.55
CA GLY A 90 4.95 -10.56 -5.19
C GLY A 90 4.44 -9.29 -4.50
N PHE A 91 3.96 -8.37 -5.30
CA PHE A 91 3.36 -7.10 -4.89
C PHE A 91 1.96 -7.00 -5.48
N HIS A 92 0.95 -7.00 -4.63
CA HIS A 92 -0.45 -6.85 -5.01
C HIS A 92 -1.02 -5.56 -4.46
N SER A 93 -1.67 -4.77 -5.30
CA SER A 93 -2.42 -3.59 -4.88
C SER A 93 -3.81 -3.58 -5.52
N ASP A 94 -4.65 -2.66 -5.10
CA ASP A 94 -5.84 -2.33 -5.87
C ASP A 94 -5.46 -1.68 -7.23
N ASN A 95 -6.45 -1.18 -7.97
CA ASN A 95 -6.20 -0.54 -9.28
C ASN A 95 -5.79 0.94 -9.16
N GLY A 96 -5.36 1.40 -7.99
CA GLY A 96 -4.96 2.78 -7.75
C GLY A 96 -3.74 3.18 -8.58
N SER A 97 -3.77 4.38 -9.15
CA SER A 97 -2.67 4.90 -9.99
C SER A 97 -1.38 5.12 -9.18
N GLU A 98 -1.47 5.20 -7.86
CA GLU A 98 -0.35 5.34 -6.95
C GLU A 98 0.60 4.14 -6.98
N TYR A 99 0.09 2.92 -7.22
CA TYR A 99 0.89 1.70 -7.31
C TYR A 99 0.99 1.15 -8.73
N ILE A 100 0.00 1.43 -9.59
CA ILE A 100 -0.04 0.96 -10.97
C ILE A 100 0.54 2.02 -11.91
N ASN A 101 1.84 2.26 -11.77
CA ASN A 101 2.58 3.20 -12.59
C ASN A 101 3.99 2.69 -12.91
N ARG A 102 4.69 3.37 -13.83
CA ARG A 102 6.02 2.95 -14.32
C ARG A 102 7.11 3.01 -13.26
N ASP A 103 7.00 3.92 -12.30
CA ASP A 103 8.07 4.16 -11.33
C ASP A 103 8.00 3.16 -10.19
N VAL A 104 6.79 2.78 -9.76
CA VAL A 104 6.62 1.62 -8.88
C VAL A 104 7.08 0.35 -9.60
N ALA A 105 6.73 0.14 -10.88
CA ALA A 105 7.21 -1.03 -11.62
C ALA A 105 8.73 -1.09 -11.73
N LYS A 106 9.41 0.05 -11.95
CA LYS A 106 10.89 0.11 -11.93
C LYS A 106 11.48 -0.22 -10.55
N LEU A 107 10.85 0.30 -9.48
CA LEU A 107 11.25 -0.03 -8.11
C LEU A 107 11.14 -1.53 -7.84
N LEU A 108 10.01 -2.15 -8.18
CA LEU A 108 9.79 -3.59 -7.99
C LEU A 108 10.82 -4.41 -8.77
N ASN A 109 11.11 -4.03 -10.03
CA ASN A 109 12.16 -4.67 -10.82
C ASN A 109 13.56 -4.49 -10.20
N LYS A 110 13.90 -3.30 -9.67
CA LYS A 110 15.16 -3.04 -8.95
C LYS A 110 15.31 -3.94 -7.73
N LEU A 111 14.20 -4.22 -7.03
CA LEU A 111 14.15 -5.07 -5.85
C LEU A 111 13.97 -6.56 -6.19
N LEU A 112 14.02 -6.93 -7.48
CA LEU A 112 13.86 -8.30 -7.97
C LEU A 112 12.52 -8.94 -7.58
N ILE A 113 11.47 -8.14 -7.43
CA ILE A 113 10.11 -8.62 -7.17
C ILE A 113 9.52 -9.13 -8.47
N GLU A 114 9.26 -10.43 -8.53
CA GLU A 114 8.92 -11.13 -9.77
C GLU A 114 7.47 -10.85 -10.22
N GLU A 115 6.54 -10.70 -9.27
CA GLU A 115 5.12 -10.60 -9.55
C GLU A 115 4.55 -9.25 -9.14
N GLN A 116 4.05 -8.48 -10.10
CA GLN A 116 3.18 -7.35 -9.84
C GLN A 116 1.76 -7.69 -10.26
N THR A 117 0.84 -7.72 -9.30
CA THR A 117 -0.58 -8.03 -9.54
C THR A 117 -1.47 -6.90 -9.05
N LYS A 118 -2.69 -6.85 -9.58
CA LYS A 118 -3.71 -5.87 -9.20
C LYS A 118 -5.08 -6.50 -9.09
N SER A 119 -5.93 -5.94 -8.25
CA SER A 119 -7.28 -6.43 -8.02
C SER A 119 -8.09 -6.53 -9.31
N ARG A 120 -8.86 -7.60 -9.42
CA ARG A 120 -9.82 -7.80 -10.50
C ARG A 120 -10.99 -6.83 -10.35
N SER A 121 -11.54 -6.39 -11.48
CA SER A 121 -12.74 -5.54 -11.45
C SER A 121 -13.90 -6.26 -10.76
N ARG A 122 -14.55 -5.60 -9.81
CA ARG A 122 -15.70 -6.11 -9.03
C ARG A 122 -15.40 -7.32 -8.13
N HIS A 123 -14.13 -7.55 -7.78
CA HIS A 123 -13.70 -8.56 -6.81
C HIS A 123 -13.10 -7.86 -5.58
N SER A 124 -13.98 -7.35 -4.69
CA SER A 124 -13.58 -6.64 -3.46
C SER A 124 -12.70 -7.46 -2.52
N ASN A 125 -12.78 -8.78 -2.61
CA ASN A 125 -11.99 -9.68 -1.74
C ASN A 125 -10.52 -9.80 -2.13
N ASP A 126 -10.12 -9.32 -3.33
CA ASP A 126 -8.73 -9.48 -3.79
C ASP A 126 -7.73 -8.71 -2.90
N ASN A 127 -8.14 -7.60 -2.26
CA ASN A 127 -7.30 -6.85 -1.32
C ASN A 127 -7.89 -6.76 0.11
N ALA A 128 -8.90 -7.58 0.43
CA ALA A 128 -9.63 -7.53 1.71
C ALA A 128 -8.72 -7.68 2.94
N GLN A 129 -7.61 -8.41 2.83
CA GLN A 129 -6.64 -8.58 3.91
C GLN A 129 -5.97 -7.24 4.29
N ALA A 130 -5.47 -6.48 3.30
CA ALA A 130 -4.89 -5.17 3.56
C ALA A 130 -5.96 -4.18 4.06
N GLU A 131 -7.15 -4.19 3.47
CA GLU A 131 -8.26 -3.34 3.90
C GLU A 131 -8.69 -3.62 5.35
N SER A 132 -8.78 -4.89 5.77
CA SER A 132 -9.12 -5.24 7.15
C SER A 132 -8.04 -4.78 8.15
N LYS A 133 -6.77 -4.88 7.76
CA LYS A 133 -5.63 -4.39 8.56
C LYS A 133 -5.59 -2.87 8.65
N ASN A 134 -6.05 -2.14 7.64
CA ASN A 134 -6.20 -0.68 7.71
C ASN A 134 -7.08 -0.25 8.90
N GLY A 135 -8.18 -0.94 9.15
CA GLY A 135 -9.02 -0.71 10.33
C GLY A 135 -8.36 -1.17 11.63
N ALA A 136 -7.87 -2.41 11.63
CA ALA A 136 -7.36 -3.09 12.82
C ALA A 136 -6.01 -2.57 13.32
N ILE A 137 -5.18 -1.99 12.45
CA ILE A 137 -3.85 -1.49 12.77
C ILE A 137 -3.75 0.02 12.52
N VAL A 138 -3.86 0.46 11.27
CA VAL A 138 -3.61 1.86 10.94
C VAL A 138 -4.58 2.78 11.69
N ARG A 139 -5.88 2.57 11.55
CA ARG A 139 -6.90 3.41 12.21
C ARG A 139 -6.92 3.26 13.71
N LYS A 140 -6.66 2.06 14.22
CA LYS A 140 -6.61 1.82 15.66
C LYS A 140 -5.46 2.55 16.35
N HIS A 141 -4.29 2.64 15.73
CA HIS A 141 -3.09 3.20 16.35
C HIS A 141 -2.81 4.65 15.95
N LEU A 142 -3.16 5.04 14.71
CA LEU A 142 -2.95 6.40 14.21
C LEU A 142 -4.22 7.25 14.20
N GLY A 143 -5.39 6.62 14.44
CA GLY A 143 -6.68 7.31 14.58
C GLY A 143 -7.28 7.78 13.25
N TYR A 144 -8.30 8.61 13.39
CA TYR A 144 -9.03 9.23 12.27
C TYR A 144 -8.80 10.74 12.17
N ALA A 145 -8.16 11.32 13.19
CA ALA A 145 -7.89 12.75 13.23
C ALA A 145 -6.92 13.14 12.10
N HIS A 146 -7.12 14.33 11.54
CA HIS A 146 -6.22 14.88 10.55
C HIS A 146 -4.79 15.01 11.08
N ILE A 147 -3.83 14.49 10.34
CA ILE A 147 -2.40 14.64 10.60
C ILE A 147 -1.81 15.40 9.41
N PRO A 148 -1.37 16.66 9.59
CA PRO A 148 -0.80 17.45 8.51
C PRO A 148 0.44 16.79 7.88
N GLN A 149 0.65 17.00 6.59
CA GLN A 149 1.74 16.40 5.82
C GLN A 149 3.13 16.63 6.41
N ARG A 150 3.38 17.78 7.07
CA ARG A 150 4.65 18.09 7.74
C ARG A 150 5.05 17.10 8.84
N PHE A 151 4.12 16.32 9.34
CA PHE A 151 4.37 15.29 10.35
C PHE A 151 4.62 13.89 9.76
N ALA A 152 4.74 13.77 8.43
CA ALA A 152 4.97 12.48 7.79
C ALA A 152 6.25 11.79 8.28
N ALA A 153 7.37 12.52 8.39
CA ALA A 153 8.64 11.96 8.84
C ALA A 153 8.58 11.41 10.29
N PRO A 154 8.18 12.19 11.33
CA PRO A 154 8.10 11.66 12.69
C PRO A 154 7.06 10.53 12.84
N VAL A 155 5.94 10.55 12.09
CA VAL A 155 4.98 9.45 12.09
C VAL A 155 5.58 8.21 11.43
N ASN A 156 6.37 8.37 10.36
CA ASN A 156 7.06 7.25 9.73
C ASN A 156 8.13 6.63 10.64
N GLU A 157 8.88 7.44 11.40
CA GLU A 157 9.81 6.95 12.43
C GLU A 157 9.06 6.16 13.52
N PHE A 158 7.94 6.68 14.01
CA PHE A 158 7.10 5.95 14.96
C PHE A 158 6.62 4.61 14.40
N CYS A 159 6.18 4.56 13.14
CA CYS A 159 5.78 3.32 12.51
C CYS A 159 6.94 2.32 12.46
N ARG A 160 8.13 2.76 12.02
CA ARG A 160 9.32 1.91 11.88
C ARG A 160 9.80 1.38 13.24
N ASP A 161 9.93 2.25 14.23
CA ASP A 161 10.67 1.94 15.47
C ASP A 161 9.77 1.35 16.56
N TYR A 162 8.46 1.59 16.52
CA TYR A 162 7.52 1.16 17.56
C TYR A 162 6.33 0.37 17.03
N LEU A 163 5.58 0.89 16.04
CA LEU A 163 4.34 0.25 15.61
C LEU A 163 4.61 -1.09 14.93
N ASN A 164 5.52 -1.15 13.95
CA ASN A 164 5.81 -2.37 13.22
C ASN A 164 6.39 -3.47 14.12
N PRO A 165 7.37 -3.21 15.03
CA PRO A 165 7.80 -4.18 16.01
C PRO A 165 6.68 -4.65 16.93
N TYR A 166 5.84 -3.75 17.42
CA TYR A 166 4.71 -4.12 18.28
C TYR A 166 3.73 -5.06 17.57
N VAL A 167 3.33 -4.71 16.35
CA VAL A 167 2.35 -5.47 15.57
C VAL A 167 2.84 -6.87 15.25
N ASN A 168 4.12 -7.02 14.91
CA ASN A 168 4.67 -8.28 14.44
C ASN A 168 5.17 -9.21 15.57
N PHE A 169 5.59 -8.65 16.71
CA PHE A 169 6.25 -9.45 17.75
C PHE A 169 5.52 -9.46 19.11
N HIS A 170 4.62 -8.50 19.33
CA HIS A 170 3.97 -8.35 20.65
C HIS A 170 2.43 -8.43 20.58
N ARG A 171 1.84 -8.33 19.42
CA ARG A 171 0.40 -8.44 19.24
C ARG A 171 0.04 -9.90 18.93
N PRO A 172 -0.91 -10.53 19.67
CA PRO A 172 -1.42 -11.84 19.30
C PRO A 172 -2.04 -11.81 17.89
N CYS A 173 -1.62 -12.73 17.02
CA CYS A 173 -2.30 -13.03 15.78
C CYS A 173 -3.30 -14.15 16.01
N LEU A 174 -4.56 -13.93 15.68
CA LEU A 174 -5.55 -14.99 15.54
C LEU A 174 -5.53 -15.41 14.07
N PHE A 175 -5.12 -16.64 13.82
CA PHE A 175 -5.17 -17.27 12.51
C PHE A 175 -6.54 -17.92 12.30
#